data_a78b863d1de78be1b4de39c32c86d414
#
_entry.id   a78b863d1de78be1b4de39c32c86d414
#
_cell.length_a   1.000
_cell.length_b   1.000
_cell.length_c   1.000
_cell.angle_alpha   90.00
_cell.angle_beta   90.00
_cell.angle_gamma   90.00
#
_symmetry.space_group_name_H-M   'P 1'
#
loop_
_entity.id
_entity.type
_entity.pdbx_description
1 polymer ?
#
loop_
_entity_poly.entity_id
_entity_poly.type
_entity_poly.pdbx_seq_one_letter_code
_entity_poly.pdbx_strand_id
1 'polypeptide(L)'
;MKPSEKKENTLSHLAIIMDGNGRWSEQKGLPRENGHKEGVKSLRKLLRYIDDFKIPYLTVFSFSTDNWKRPKSEISNLMNLLRKFIQTDLIELHNNNVKLRVIGNRDGIPKDVIRLINSSEYLTRDNDGLYLQIAFNYSGRDEIAVSYTHLTLPTILLV
;
A
#
# COMPACT_ATOMS: atom_id res chain seq x y z
N MET A 1 27.46 -25.19 26.97
CA MET A 1 26.66 -24.79 25.79
C MET A 1 26.59 -23.27 25.77
N LYS A 2 27.20 -22.62 24.79
CA LYS A 2 27.04 -21.17 24.62
C LYS A 2 25.58 -20.89 24.17
N PRO A 3 24.89 -19.87 24.72
CA PRO A 3 23.58 -19.50 24.21
C PRO A 3 23.73 -19.08 22.74
N SER A 4 22.91 -19.63 21.88
CA SER A 4 22.83 -19.20 20.48
C SER A 4 22.51 -17.73 20.46
N GLU A 5 23.38 -16.87 19.95
CA GLU A 5 23.12 -15.49 19.64
C GLU A 5 21.88 -15.48 18.72
N LYS A 6 20.76 -14.96 19.22
CA LYS A 6 19.62 -14.64 18.39
C LYS A 6 20.13 -13.61 17.40
N LYS A 7 20.27 -13.99 16.13
CA LYS A 7 20.50 -13.01 15.05
C LYS A 7 19.43 -11.95 15.16
N GLU A 8 19.80 -10.75 15.50
CA GLU A 8 18.91 -9.60 15.43
C GLU A 8 18.39 -9.50 13.99
N ASN A 9 17.08 -9.36 13.83
CA ASN A 9 16.49 -9.16 12.52
C ASN A 9 16.94 -7.79 12.00
N THR A 10 17.78 -7.80 10.96
CA THR A 10 18.34 -6.57 10.38
C THR A 10 17.45 -5.96 9.29
N LEU A 11 16.29 -6.59 8.99
CA LEU A 11 15.38 -6.09 7.99
C LEU A 11 14.60 -4.89 8.54
N SER A 12 14.89 -3.70 8.02
CA SER A 12 14.24 -2.45 8.44
C SER A 12 13.00 -2.11 7.59
N HIS A 13 12.89 -2.64 6.37
CA HIS A 13 11.79 -2.31 5.47
C HIS A 13 11.42 -3.53 4.61
N LEU A 14 10.14 -3.92 4.66
CA LEU A 14 9.58 -4.94 3.80
C LEU A 14 8.68 -4.27 2.74
N ALA A 15 8.92 -4.57 1.46
CA ALA A 15 8.05 -4.13 0.37
C ALA A 15 7.42 -5.34 -0.32
N ILE A 16 6.11 -5.30 -0.55
CA ILE A 16 5.35 -6.39 -1.14
C ILE A 16 4.53 -5.88 -2.32
N ILE A 17 4.66 -6.55 -3.47
CA ILE A 17 3.78 -6.35 -4.62
C ILE A 17 2.65 -7.35 -4.52
N MET A 18 1.40 -6.85 -4.45
CA MET A 18 0.20 -7.69 -4.38
C MET A 18 -0.22 -8.17 -5.77
N ASP A 19 0.60 -9.01 -6.40
CA ASP A 19 0.35 -9.57 -7.73
C ASP A 19 -0.15 -11.03 -7.65
N GLY A 20 -0.73 -11.49 -8.77
CA GLY A 20 -1.20 -12.87 -8.93
C GLY A 20 -2.59 -13.16 -8.38
N ASN A 21 -3.22 -12.26 -7.65
CA ASN A 21 -4.54 -12.46 -7.04
C ASN A 21 -5.63 -12.84 -8.05
N GLY A 22 -5.69 -12.16 -9.20
CA GLY A 22 -6.64 -12.49 -10.27
C GLY A 22 -6.38 -13.86 -10.88
N ARG A 23 -5.11 -14.19 -11.20
CA ARG A 23 -4.72 -15.51 -11.73
C ARG A 23 -5.05 -16.64 -10.75
N TRP A 24 -4.82 -16.42 -9.47
CA TRP A 24 -5.17 -17.37 -8.41
C TRP A 24 -6.68 -17.68 -8.38
N SER A 25 -7.55 -16.66 -8.55
CA SER A 25 -9.00 -16.88 -8.65
C SER A 25 -9.37 -17.68 -9.90
N GLU A 26 -8.81 -17.30 -11.05
CA GLU A 26 -9.08 -17.97 -12.33
C GLU A 26 -8.72 -19.46 -12.29
N GLN A 27 -7.58 -19.82 -11.68
CA GLN A 27 -7.17 -21.20 -11.47
C GLN A 27 -8.15 -21.98 -10.59
N LYS A 28 -8.93 -21.30 -9.76
CA LYS A 28 -9.98 -21.91 -8.91
C LYS A 28 -11.38 -21.83 -9.52
N GLY A 29 -11.51 -21.36 -10.75
CA GLY A 29 -12.81 -21.16 -11.39
C GLY A 29 -13.64 -20.04 -10.76
N LEU A 30 -13.00 -19.10 -10.05
CA LEU A 30 -13.66 -18.02 -9.34
C LEU A 30 -13.47 -16.67 -10.07
N PRO A 31 -14.40 -15.71 -9.91
CA PRO A 31 -14.22 -14.36 -10.39
C PRO A 31 -12.95 -13.69 -9.82
N ARG A 32 -12.28 -12.87 -10.61
CA ARG A 32 -11.02 -12.17 -10.24
C ARG A 32 -11.14 -11.37 -8.92
N GLU A 33 -12.30 -10.82 -8.65
CA GLU A 33 -12.57 -10.06 -7.41
C GLU A 33 -12.40 -10.90 -6.13
N ASN A 34 -12.63 -12.21 -6.20
CA ASN A 34 -12.42 -13.11 -5.06
C ASN A 34 -10.94 -13.20 -4.69
N GLY A 35 -10.06 -13.21 -5.69
CA GLY A 35 -8.62 -13.16 -5.47
C GLY A 35 -8.17 -11.85 -4.82
N HIS A 36 -8.70 -10.72 -5.26
CA HIS A 36 -8.39 -9.43 -4.64
C HIS A 36 -8.85 -9.40 -3.16
N LYS A 37 -10.02 -9.96 -2.85
CA LYS A 37 -10.51 -10.09 -1.46
C LYS A 37 -9.58 -10.99 -0.62
N GLU A 38 -9.11 -12.10 -1.17
CA GLU A 38 -8.14 -12.99 -0.48
C GLU A 38 -6.78 -12.30 -0.28
N GLY A 39 -6.34 -11.50 -1.25
CA GLY A 39 -5.14 -10.67 -1.10
C GLY A 39 -5.23 -9.72 0.11
N VAL A 40 -6.37 -9.04 0.29
CA VAL A 40 -6.60 -8.18 1.48
C VAL A 40 -6.62 -9.00 2.77
N LYS A 41 -7.20 -10.21 2.77
CA LYS A 41 -7.15 -11.09 3.95
C LYS A 41 -5.71 -11.49 4.30
N SER A 42 -4.88 -11.75 3.28
CA SER A 42 -3.46 -12.05 3.47
C SER A 42 -2.70 -10.86 4.04
N LEU A 43 -3.00 -9.64 3.58
CA LEU A 43 -2.44 -8.42 4.13
C LEU A 43 -2.82 -8.24 5.61
N ARG A 44 -4.09 -8.45 5.98
CA ARG A 44 -4.54 -8.40 7.39
C ARG A 44 -3.79 -9.40 8.27
N LYS A 45 -3.55 -10.63 7.77
CA LYS A 45 -2.74 -11.61 8.49
C LYS A 45 -1.31 -11.11 8.68
N LEU A 46 -0.70 -10.60 7.63
CA LEU A 46 0.65 -10.04 7.72
C LEU A 46 0.73 -8.92 8.76
N LEU A 47 -0.21 -7.97 8.74
CA LEU A 47 -0.24 -6.83 9.68
C LEU A 47 -0.33 -7.26 11.14
N ARG A 48 -0.97 -8.40 11.44
CA ARG A 48 -1.06 -8.94 12.79
C ARG A 48 0.25 -9.57 13.31
N TYR A 49 1.09 -10.05 12.41
CA TYR A 49 2.32 -10.77 12.76
C TYR A 49 3.59 -9.99 12.50
N ILE A 50 3.52 -8.85 11.80
CA ILE A 50 4.71 -8.11 11.40
C ILE A 50 5.52 -7.57 12.59
N ASP A 51 4.87 -7.25 13.69
CA ASP A 51 5.50 -6.81 14.93
C ASP A 51 6.40 -7.90 15.54
N ASP A 52 6.03 -9.18 15.39
CA ASP A 52 6.84 -10.31 15.86
C ASP A 52 8.22 -10.32 15.19
N PHE A 53 8.31 -9.76 13.99
CA PHE A 53 9.54 -9.63 13.21
C PHE A 53 10.30 -8.33 13.45
N LYS A 54 9.73 -7.40 14.24
CA LYS A 54 10.31 -6.07 14.51
C LYS A 54 10.67 -5.29 13.25
N ILE A 55 9.84 -5.38 12.21
CA ILE A 55 10.02 -4.65 10.95
C ILE A 55 9.27 -3.31 11.05
N PRO A 56 9.96 -2.16 11.10
CA PRO A 56 9.31 -0.87 11.34
C PRO A 56 8.60 -0.30 10.10
N TYR A 57 8.96 -0.72 8.89
CA TYR A 57 8.38 -0.19 7.65
C TYR A 57 7.84 -1.31 6.77
N LEU A 58 6.57 -1.16 6.33
CA LEU A 58 5.94 -2.03 5.35
C LEU A 58 5.39 -1.20 4.20
N THR A 59 5.84 -1.49 2.98
CA THR A 59 5.21 -0.93 1.76
C THR A 59 4.43 -2.00 1.02
N VAL A 60 3.17 -1.71 0.71
CA VAL A 60 2.30 -2.59 -0.06
C VAL A 60 1.95 -1.93 -1.39
N PHE A 61 2.41 -2.49 -2.50
CA PHE A 61 2.07 -2.03 -3.83
C PHE A 61 0.73 -2.64 -4.24
N SER A 62 -0.33 -1.83 -4.24
CA SER A 62 -1.71 -2.31 -4.39
C SER A 62 -2.37 -1.93 -5.72
N PHE A 63 -2.11 -0.72 -6.25
CA PHE A 63 -2.70 -0.23 -7.49
C PHE A 63 -1.71 0.64 -8.27
N SER A 64 -1.37 0.21 -9.48
CA SER A 64 -0.49 0.92 -10.41
C SER A 64 -1.29 1.86 -11.32
N THR A 65 -0.65 2.91 -11.85
CA THR A 65 -1.23 3.76 -12.91
C THR A 65 -1.61 2.95 -14.15
N ASP A 66 -0.87 1.87 -14.48
CA ASP A 66 -1.24 0.97 -15.57
C ASP A 66 -2.55 0.20 -15.33
N ASN A 67 -3.00 0.08 -14.08
CA ASN A 67 -4.25 -0.62 -13.77
C ASN A 67 -5.51 0.13 -14.23
N TRP A 68 -5.40 1.43 -14.57
CA TRP A 68 -6.50 2.17 -15.19
C TRP A 68 -6.89 1.64 -16.57
N LYS A 69 -6.03 0.85 -17.23
CA LYS A 69 -6.33 0.18 -18.50
C LYS A 69 -7.23 -1.05 -18.34
N ARG A 70 -7.51 -1.48 -17.11
CA ARG A 70 -8.39 -2.62 -16.81
C ARG A 70 -9.87 -2.30 -17.07
N PRO A 71 -10.74 -3.31 -17.19
CA PRO A 71 -12.18 -3.10 -17.29
C PRO A 71 -12.71 -2.22 -16.13
N LYS A 72 -13.64 -1.31 -16.45
CA LYS A 72 -14.22 -0.38 -15.46
C LYS A 72 -14.83 -1.08 -14.24
N SER A 73 -15.42 -2.26 -14.44
CA SER A 73 -15.97 -3.08 -13.36
C SER A 73 -14.87 -3.56 -12.38
N GLU A 74 -13.71 -3.99 -12.89
CA GLU A 74 -12.58 -4.39 -12.05
C GLU A 74 -12.02 -3.20 -11.28
N ILE A 75 -11.85 -2.03 -11.93
CA ILE A 75 -11.42 -0.79 -11.27
C ILE A 75 -12.39 -0.40 -10.15
N SER A 76 -13.70 -0.42 -10.42
CA SER A 76 -14.72 -0.13 -9.41
C SER A 76 -14.64 -1.07 -8.21
N ASN A 77 -14.43 -2.36 -8.45
CA ASN A 77 -14.25 -3.36 -7.39
C ASN A 77 -13.00 -3.10 -6.55
N LEU A 78 -11.88 -2.70 -7.18
CA LEU A 78 -10.65 -2.35 -6.46
C LEU A 78 -10.83 -1.08 -5.61
N MET A 79 -11.52 -0.04 -6.12
CA MET A 79 -11.85 1.15 -5.34
C MET A 79 -12.75 0.81 -4.14
N ASN A 80 -13.76 -0.05 -4.34
CA ASN A 80 -14.63 -0.52 -3.26
C ASN A 80 -13.87 -1.33 -2.21
N LEU A 81 -12.88 -2.12 -2.64
CA LEU A 81 -12.04 -2.89 -1.75
C LEU A 81 -11.17 -2.00 -0.86
N LEU A 82 -10.59 -0.94 -1.44
CA LEU A 82 -9.85 0.06 -0.68
C LEU A 82 -10.76 0.79 0.32
N ARG A 83 -11.96 1.23 -0.11
CA ARG A 83 -12.95 1.84 0.81
C ARG A 83 -13.25 0.94 1.99
N LYS A 84 -13.54 -0.33 1.69
CA LYS A 84 -13.87 -1.31 2.72
C LYS A 84 -12.68 -1.55 3.66
N PHE A 85 -11.48 -1.69 3.14
CA PHE A 85 -10.28 -1.84 3.96
C PHE A 85 -10.14 -0.66 4.92
N ILE A 86 -10.17 0.58 4.41
CA ILE A 86 -10.06 1.76 5.27
C ILE A 86 -11.18 1.78 6.32
N GLN A 87 -12.44 1.59 5.93
CA GLN A 87 -13.57 1.68 6.85
C GLN A 87 -13.59 0.59 7.94
N THR A 88 -13.10 -0.60 7.63
CA THR A 88 -13.14 -1.73 8.57
C THR A 88 -11.89 -1.88 9.40
N ASP A 89 -10.73 -1.52 8.84
CA ASP A 89 -9.44 -1.85 9.47
C ASP A 89 -8.76 -0.63 10.11
N LEU A 90 -9.20 0.60 9.78
CA LEU A 90 -8.55 1.83 10.25
C LEU A 90 -8.45 1.94 11.78
N ILE A 91 -9.51 1.61 12.49
CA ILE A 91 -9.54 1.68 13.97
C ILE A 91 -8.58 0.64 14.57
N GLU A 92 -8.56 -0.58 14.03
CA GLU A 92 -7.62 -1.63 14.46
C GLU A 92 -6.17 -1.19 14.20
N LEU A 93 -5.89 -0.60 13.04
CA LEU A 93 -4.57 -0.06 12.71
C LEU A 93 -4.16 1.05 13.68
N HIS A 94 -5.06 1.99 13.97
CA HIS A 94 -4.78 3.08 14.91
C HIS A 94 -4.52 2.56 16.32
N ASN A 95 -5.34 1.64 16.82
CA ASN A 95 -5.19 1.04 18.15
C ASN A 95 -3.89 0.22 18.28
N ASN A 96 -3.40 -0.34 17.18
CA ASN A 96 -2.12 -1.05 17.11
C ASN A 96 -0.95 -0.12 16.79
N ASN A 97 -1.13 1.19 16.99
CA ASN A 97 -0.08 2.21 16.78
C ASN A 97 0.53 2.22 15.36
N VAL A 98 -0.25 1.81 14.34
CA VAL A 98 0.18 1.83 12.95
C VAL A 98 0.01 3.23 12.37
N LYS A 99 1.07 3.77 11.75
CA LYS A 99 1.04 5.02 10.98
C LYS A 99 0.78 4.71 9.52
N LEU A 100 -0.39 5.11 9.01
CA LEU A 100 -0.77 4.87 7.62
C LEU A 100 -0.33 6.03 6.72
N ARG A 101 0.24 5.69 5.57
CA ARG A 101 0.53 6.60 4.47
C ARG A 101 0.10 5.98 3.15
N VAL A 102 -0.51 6.79 2.28
CA VAL A 102 -0.85 6.39 0.91
C VAL A 102 -0.02 7.23 -0.04
N ILE A 103 0.89 6.59 -0.75
CA ILE A 103 1.75 7.23 -1.76
C ILE A 103 1.22 6.99 -3.17
N GLY A 104 1.47 7.94 -4.08
CA GLY A 104 1.01 7.91 -5.48
C GLY A 104 0.15 9.12 -5.83
N ASN A 105 -0.18 9.23 -7.13
CA ASN A 105 -0.96 10.35 -7.65
C ASN A 105 -2.43 10.28 -7.20
N ARG A 106 -3.04 11.41 -6.92
CA ARG A 106 -4.47 11.51 -6.54
C ARG A 106 -5.39 11.70 -7.76
N ASP A 107 -4.84 11.98 -8.94
CA ASP A 107 -5.62 12.22 -10.15
C ASP A 107 -6.40 10.97 -10.59
N GLY A 108 -7.64 11.17 -11.00
CA GLY A 108 -8.53 10.09 -11.40
C GLY A 108 -9.13 9.27 -10.25
N ILE A 109 -8.63 9.41 -9.02
CA ILE A 109 -9.21 8.73 -7.85
C ILE A 109 -10.54 9.43 -7.46
N PRO A 110 -11.61 8.67 -7.18
CA PRO A 110 -12.89 9.24 -6.72
C PRO A 110 -12.71 10.12 -5.47
N LYS A 111 -13.36 11.28 -5.44
CA LYS A 111 -13.22 12.26 -4.35
C LYS A 111 -13.54 11.71 -2.95
N ASP A 112 -14.48 10.78 -2.86
CA ASP A 112 -14.81 10.11 -1.60
C ASP A 112 -13.68 9.20 -1.11
N VAL A 113 -12.98 8.51 -2.01
CA VAL A 113 -11.80 7.70 -1.69
C VAL A 113 -10.65 8.60 -1.21
N ILE A 114 -10.44 9.75 -1.88
CA ILE A 114 -9.42 10.73 -1.46
C ILE A 114 -9.72 11.23 -0.04
N ARG A 115 -10.99 11.55 0.26
CA ARG A 115 -11.39 11.97 1.63
C ARG A 115 -11.12 10.88 2.66
N LEU A 116 -11.43 9.62 2.35
CA LEU A 116 -11.13 8.49 3.24
C LEU A 116 -9.64 8.33 3.49
N ILE A 117 -8.82 8.43 2.45
CA ILE A 117 -7.36 8.37 2.56
C ILE A 117 -6.86 9.49 3.49
N ASN A 118 -7.24 10.74 3.22
CA ASN A 118 -6.79 11.90 4.00
C ASN A 118 -7.22 11.80 5.48
N SER A 119 -8.45 11.33 5.74
CA SER A 119 -8.95 11.12 7.11
C SER A 119 -8.16 10.04 7.84
N SER A 120 -7.76 8.97 7.12
CA SER A 120 -6.99 7.86 7.69
C SER A 120 -5.57 8.28 8.03
N GLU A 121 -4.92 9.01 7.12
CA GLU A 121 -3.58 9.56 7.35
C GLU A 121 -3.59 10.56 8.52
N TYR A 122 -4.64 11.38 8.61
CA TYR A 122 -4.80 12.34 9.71
C TYR A 122 -5.01 11.64 11.06
N LEU A 123 -5.87 10.61 11.12
CA LEU A 123 -6.14 9.86 12.35
C LEU A 123 -4.88 9.18 12.90
N THR A 124 -4.05 8.65 12.01
CA THR A 124 -2.87 7.85 12.39
C THR A 124 -1.56 8.66 12.38
N ARG A 125 -1.63 9.99 12.20
CA ARG A 125 -0.43 10.84 11.99
C ARG A 125 0.57 10.82 13.15
N ASP A 126 0.06 10.69 14.37
CA ASP A 126 0.86 10.75 15.61
C ASP A 126 1.30 9.34 16.07
N ASN A 127 0.89 8.27 15.38
CA ASN A 127 1.36 6.92 15.64
C ASN A 127 2.83 6.78 15.23
N ASP A 128 3.59 6.00 15.97
CA ASP A 128 5.04 5.81 15.79
C ASP A 128 5.49 4.34 15.79
N GLY A 129 4.55 3.39 15.77
CA GLY A 129 4.82 1.96 15.62
C GLY A 129 5.15 1.56 14.17
N LEU A 130 4.37 0.65 13.59
CA LEU A 130 4.55 0.25 12.19
C LEU A 130 4.20 1.39 11.23
N TYR A 131 5.11 1.74 10.32
CA TYR A 131 4.84 2.61 9.19
C TYR A 131 4.31 1.81 8.00
N LEU A 132 3.00 1.82 7.80
CA LEU A 132 2.34 1.17 6.68
C LEU A 132 2.18 2.15 5.51
N GLN A 133 2.91 1.91 4.42
CA GLN A 133 2.77 2.66 3.18
C GLN A 133 1.97 1.84 2.17
N ILE A 134 0.90 2.41 1.62
CA ILE A 134 0.13 1.82 0.53
C ILE A 134 0.43 2.60 -0.75
N ALA A 135 1.15 1.98 -1.68
CA ALA A 135 1.35 2.54 -3.02
C ALA A 135 0.07 2.31 -3.83
N PHE A 136 -0.68 3.40 -4.06
CA PHE A 136 -1.96 3.40 -4.73
C PHE A 136 -2.00 4.48 -5.81
N ASN A 137 -2.35 4.11 -7.03
CA ASN A 137 -2.19 4.95 -8.22
C ASN A 137 -0.75 5.43 -8.39
N TYR A 138 0.18 4.50 -8.19
CA TYR A 138 1.61 4.73 -8.14
C TYR A 138 2.31 4.13 -9.38
N SER A 139 3.34 4.79 -9.86
CA SER A 139 4.21 4.30 -10.93
C SER A 139 5.65 4.74 -10.68
N GLY A 140 6.57 3.79 -10.68
CA GLY A 140 8.00 4.12 -10.57
C GLY A 140 8.51 4.93 -11.77
N ARG A 141 7.89 4.81 -12.95
CA ARG A 141 8.23 5.63 -14.12
C ARG A 141 7.85 7.08 -13.92
N ASP A 142 6.68 7.33 -13.32
CA ASP A 142 6.22 8.69 -13.02
C ASP A 142 7.13 9.35 -11.97
N GLU A 143 7.58 8.60 -10.96
CA GLU A 143 8.53 9.09 -9.96
C GLU A 143 9.87 9.50 -10.58
N ILE A 144 10.40 8.69 -11.53
CA ILE A 144 11.63 9.02 -12.25
C ILE A 144 11.43 10.28 -13.10
N ALA A 145 10.31 10.38 -13.83
CA ALA A 145 9.99 11.53 -14.66
C ALA A 145 9.86 12.83 -13.83
N VAL A 146 9.16 12.76 -12.70
CA VAL A 146 9.01 13.88 -11.76
C VAL A 146 10.37 14.28 -11.18
N SER A 147 11.18 13.31 -10.76
CA SER A 147 12.53 13.57 -10.24
C SER A 147 13.39 14.31 -11.27
N TYR A 148 13.35 13.89 -12.54
CA TYR A 148 14.10 14.55 -13.61
C TYR A 148 13.68 16.01 -13.78
N THR A 149 12.38 16.32 -13.81
CA THR A 149 11.89 17.70 -13.94
C THR A 149 12.29 18.57 -12.75
N HIS A 150 12.25 18.06 -11.54
CA HIS A 150 12.66 18.78 -10.35
C HIS A 150 14.18 19.03 -10.26
N LEU A 151 15.00 18.11 -10.80
CA LEU A 151 16.46 18.26 -10.79
C LEU A 151 16.96 19.19 -11.91
N THR A 152 16.27 19.25 -13.05
CA THR A 152 16.74 20.00 -14.24
C THR A 152 16.21 21.43 -14.33
N LEU A 153 15.02 21.73 -13.83
CA LEU A 153 14.44 23.07 -13.85
C LEU A 153 15.30 24.15 -13.14
N PRO A 154 15.90 23.90 -11.97
CA PRO A 154 16.80 24.87 -11.34
C PRO A 154 18.08 25.16 -12.13
N THR A 155 18.55 24.19 -12.94
CA THR A 155 19.81 24.31 -13.69
C THR A 155 19.64 25.15 -14.97
N ILE A 156 18.44 25.21 -15.53
CA ILE A 156 18.12 26.00 -16.74
C ILE A 156 17.95 27.49 -16.43
N LEU A 157 17.64 27.84 -15.19
CA LEU A 157 17.45 29.24 -14.74
C LEU A 157 18.76 29.94 -14.34
N LEU A 158 19.90 29.25 -14.45
CA LEU A 158 21.25 29.78 -14.11
C LEU A 158 22.13 30.04 -15.34
N VAL A 159 21.54 30.09 -16.56
CA VAL A 159 22.26 30.46 -17.79
C VAL A 159 21.74 31.78 -18.32
#